data_93e05ad1433df3c5847d59ac6c6bd0a3
#
_entry.id   93e05ad1433df3c5847d59ac6c6bd0a3
#
_cell.length_a   1.000
_cell.length_b   1.000
_cell.length_c   1.000
_cell.angle_alpha   90.00
_cell.angle_beta   90.00
_cell.angle_gamma   90.00
#
_symmetry.space_group_name_H-M   'P 1'
#
loop_
_entity.id
_entity.type
_entity.pdbx_description
1 polymer ?
#
loop_
_entity_poly.entity_id
_entity_poly.type
_entity_poly.pdbx_seq_one_letter_code
_entity_poly.pdbx_strand_id
1 'polypeptide(L)'
;VKSINYIEGVVVTATEFKQNFGKFMDFIEQQNDVVITKNGIKTARLTPYVTDIEQYFIARENALDYQYGGKKVSYEEFIEITEKSTLRMELINGEIYLLGSPNIGHQEILGRLYLIFSEYFKSKKCRVFLAPFDVHFKKKDIKEPDVMQPDVLVACDLENNVTEKERYMGTPTLTIEILSDSTRSKDMIDKLNTYMLSGVKEYWIIDTKQESILVYNFANYEIDRFKVFEKGYVATSLVFQGLSMNVEDLFRDLI
;
A
#
# COMPACT_ATOMS: atom_id res chain seq x y z
N VAL A 1 -7.24 -10.89 8.70
CA VAL A 1 -8.02 -9.70 9.04
C VAL A 1 -7.71 -9.37 10.48
N LYS A 2 -6.64 -8.60 10.75
CA LYS A 2 -6.54 -7.83 11.99
C LYS A 2 -7.23 -6.51 11.68
N SER A 3 -8.45 -6.38 12.21
CA SER A 3 -9.12 -5.11 12.38
C SER A 3 -8.09 -4.07 12.79
N ILE A 4 -8.13 -2.92 12.11
CA ILE A 4 -7.65 -1.66 12.69
C ILE A 4 -8.17 -1.69 14.12
N ASN A 5 -7.26 -1.76 15.09
CA ASN A 5 -7.62 -1.57 16.47
C ASN A 5 -8.17 -0.14 16.58
N TYR A 6 -9.47 0.00 16.36
CA TYR A 6 -10.17 1.04 17.07
C TYR A 6 -9.75 0.83 18.51
N ILE A 7 -9.10 1.80 19.10
CA ILE A 7 -8.90 1.85 20.54
C ILE A 7 -10.32 1.70 21.08
N GLU A 8 -10.67 0.49 21.54
CA GLU A 8 -11.99 0.24 22.09
C GLU A 8 -12.06 1.11 23.34
N GLY A 9 -12.74 2.23 23.21
CA GLY A 9 -12.98 3.12 24.33
C GLY A 9 -13.68 2.33 25.43
N VAL A 10 -13.37 2.62 26.67
CA VAL A 10 -14.07 2.04 27.82
C VAL A 10 -15.56 2.36 27.68
N VAL A 11 -16.41 1.34 27.71
CA VAL A 11 -17.86 1.49 27.66
C VAL A 11 -18.38 1.52 29.11
N VAL A 12 -19.02 2.62 29.51
CA VAL A 12 -19.50 2.84 30.89
C VAL A 12 -20.95 3.31 30.88
N THR A 13 -21.66 3.09 32.00
CA THR A 13 -22.99 3.65 32.17
C THR A 13 -22.91 5.14 32.52
N ALA A 14 -23.95 5.91 32.20
CA ALA A 14 -24.04 7.31 32.58
C ALA A 14 -23.92 7.52 34.11
N THR A 15 -24.39 6.57 34.89
CA THR A 15 -24.27 6.60 36.37
C THR A 15 -22.82 6.39 36.81
N GLU A 16 -22.15 5.39 36.25
CA GLU A 16 -20.74 5.08 36.53
C GLU A 16 -19.81 6.21 36.09
N PHE A 17 -20.05 6.79 34.92
CA PHE A 17 -19.31 7.95 34.45
C PHE A 17 -19.43 9.12 35.41
N LYS A 18 -20.65 9.43 35.86
CA LYS A 18 -20.91 10.52 36.84
C LYS A 18 -20.22 10.28 38.19
N GLN A 19 -20.21 9.04 38.67
CA GLN A 19 -19.59 8.70 39.96
C GLN A 19 -18.05 8.73 39.88
N ASN A 20 -17.46 8.48 38.73
CA ASN A 20 -16.01 8.38 38.56
C ASN A 20 -15.50 9.40 37.51
N PHE A 21 -16.11 10.57 37.43
CA PHE A 21 -15.84 11.57 36.39
C PHE A 21 -14.36 11.89 36.27
N GLY A 22 -13.64 12.18 37.36
CA GLY A 22 -12.21 12.49 37.35
C GLY A 22 -11.37 11.36 36.72
N LYS A 23 -11.60 10.12 37.15
CA LYS A 23 -10.91 8.95 36.61
C LYS A 23 -11.08 8.80 35.09
N PHE A 24 -12.27 9.06 34.57
CA PHE A 24 -12.52 8.97 33.15
C PHE A 24 -11.97 10.17 32.39
N MET A 25 -11.87 11.34 32.99
CA MET A 25 -11.17 12.49 32.43
C MET A 25 -9.67 12.21 32.28
N ASP A 26 -9.02 11.70 33.35
CA ASP A 26 -7.61 11.29 33.30
C ASP A 26 -7.36 10.23 32.19
N PHE A 27 -8.33 9.32 32.01
CA PHE A 27 -8.25 8.29 30.95
C PHE A 27 -8.36 8.90 29.55
N ILE A 28 -9.19 9.92 29.36
CA ILE A 28 -9.34 10.66 28.12
C ILE A 28 -8.06 11.46 27.81
N GLU A 29 -7.46 12.12 28.82
CA GLU A 29 -6.20 12.85 28.69
C GLU A 29 -5.04 11.96 28.22
N GLN A 30 -5.12 10.65 28.53
CA GLN A 30 -4.17 9.63 28.04
C GLN A 30 -4.49 9.12 26.63
N GLN A 31 -5.22 9.91 25.83
CA GLN A 31 -5.58 9.64 24.43
C GLN A 31 -6.51 8.42 24.25
N ASN A 32 -7.39 8.16 25.21
CA ASN A 32 -8.38 7.09 25.15
C ASN A 32 -9.80 7.64 25.02
N ASP A 33 -10.70 6.85 24.45
CA ASP A 33 -12.11 7.18 24.33
C ASP A 33 -12.95 6.61 25.48
N VAL A 34 -14.01 7.32 25.87
CA VAL A 34 -15.03 6.83 26.82
C VAL A 34 -16.40 6.86 26.14
N VAL A 35 -17.03 5.71 25.98
CA VAL A 35 -18.38 5.57 25.44
C VAL A 35 -19.37 5.45 26.59
N ILE A 36 -20.32 6.39 26.67
CA ILE A 36 -21.34 6.44 27.72
C ILE A 36 -22.63 5.80 27.20
N THR A 37 -23.17 4.89 28.01
CA THR A 37 -24.47 4.25 27.74
C THR A 37 -25.54 4.73 28.73
N LYS A 38 -26.78 4.83 28.22
CA LYS A 38 -27.99 5.06 29.04
C LYS A 38 -29.03 4.00 28.66
N ASN A 39 -29.49 3.25 29.63
CA ASN A 39 -30.43 2.14 29.41
C ASN A 39 -29.92 1.13 28.37
N GLY A 40 -28.61 0.82 28.37
CA GLY A 40 -27.99 -0.11 27.43
C GLY A 40 -27.72 0.45 26.02
N ILE A 41 -28.11 1.70 25.74
CA ILE A 41 -27.92 2.34 24.44
C ILE A 41 -26.71 3.28 24.51
N LYS A 42 -25.77 3.17 23.56
CA LYS A 42 -24.64 4.10 23.42
C LYS A 42 -25.20 5.49 23.13
N THR A 43 -24.98 6.44 24.04
CA THR A 43 -25.62 7.76 24.02
C THR A 43 -24.62 8.89 23.75
N ALA A 44 -23.40 8.76 24.25
CA ALA A 44 -22.36 9.75 24.07
C ALA A 44 -20.99 9.08 23.97
N ARG A 45 -20.03 9.77 23.32
CA ARG A 45 -18.62 9.42 23.27
C ARG A 45 -17.84 10.65 23.67
N LEU A 46 -16.89 10.51 24.58
CA LEU A 46 -15.92 11.53 24.93
C LEU A 46 -14.57 11.10 24.39
N THR A 47 -13.92 11.99 23.67
CA THR A 47 -12.62 11.80 23.06
C THR A 47 -11.66 12.86 23.56
N PRO A 48 -10.34 12.65 23.46
CA PRO A 48 -9.35 13.70 23.72
C PRO A 48 -9.67 14.98 22.95
N TYR A 49 -9.39 16.13 23.57
CA TYR A 49 -9.51 17.40 22.87
C TYR A 49 -8.38 17.51 21.83
N VAL A 50 -8.75 17.75 20.60
CA VAL A 50 -7.83 18.03 19.49
C VAL A 50 -8.07 19.46 18.98
N THR A 51 -7.03 20.13 18.49
CA THR A 51 -7.15 21.49 17.97
C THR A 51 -8.05 21.53 16.75
N ASP A 52 -8.62 22.70 16.43
CA ASP A 52 -9.51 22.88 15.26
C ASP A 52 -8.83 22.46 13.96
N ILE A 53 -7.52 22.67 13.82
CA ILE A 53 -6.73 22.26 12.66
C ILE A 53 -6.60 20.73 12.63
N GLU A 54 -6.27 20.12 13.75
CA GLU A 54 -6.18 18.65 13.83
C GLU A 54 -7.54 17.99 13.63
N GLN A 55 -8.62 18.57 14.19
CA GLN A 55 -10.00 18.12 13.95
C GLN A 55 -10.36 18.20 12.46
N TYR A 56 -9.98 19.28 11.79
CA TYR A 56 -10.22 19.42 10.36
C TYR A 56 -9.53 18.30 9.56
N PHE A 57 -8.26 18.01 9.85
CA PHE A 57 -7.53 16.94 9.16
C PHE A 57 -8.07 15.55 9.49
N ILE A 58 -8.36 15.26 10.76
CA ILE A 58 -8.96 13.99 11.19
C ILE A 58 -10.36 13.82 10.56
N ALA A 59 -11.21 14.85 10.56
CA ALA A 59 -12.52 14.80 9.93
C ALA A 59 -12.42 14.63 8.41
N ARG A 60 -11.44 15.24 7.78
CA ARG A 60 -11.16 15.10 6.35
C ARG A 60 -10.67 13.70 6.01
N GLU A 61 -9.70 13.16 6.73
CA GLU A 61 -9.24 11.77 6.55
C GLU A 61 -10.38 10.77 6.78
N ASN A 62 -11.10 10.87 7.89
CA ASN A 62 -12.22 9.99 8.19
C ASN A 62 -13.36 10.10 7.15
N ALA A 63 -13.66 11.31 6.67
CA ALA A 63 -14.68 11.52 5.64
C ALA A 63 -14.27 10.89 4.30
N LEU A 64 -12.99 10.97 3.97
CA LEU A 64 -12.44 10.39 2.74
C LEU A 64 -12.35 8.86 2.84
N ASP A 65 -11.90 8.33 3.98
CA ASP A 65 -11.90 6.90 4.27
C ASP A 65 -13.34 6.33 4.23
N TYR A 66 -14.30 7.04 4.81
CA TYR A 66 -15.71 6.64 4.78
C TYR A 66 -16.34 6.70 3.39
N GLN A 67 -15.85 7.59 2.54
CA GLN A 67 -16.41 7.75 1.20
C GLN A 67 -15.90 6.69 0.22
N TYR A 68 -14.64 6.30 0.32
CA TYR A 68 -13.99 5.47 -0.68
C TYR A 68 -13.29 4.22 -0.12
N GLY A 69 -12.65 4.26 1.04
CA GLY A 69 -11.88 3.16 1.58
C GLY A 69 -12.73 1.92 1.89
N GLY A 70 -12.29 0.74 1.42
CA GLY A 70 -13.02 -0.52 1.59
C GLY A 70 -14.31 -0.64 0.78
N LYS A 71 -14.63 0.36 -0.06
CA LYS A 71 -15.81 0.30 -0.93
C LYS A 71 -15.56 -0.66 -2.08
N LYS A 72 -16.52 -1.54 -2.33
CA LYS A 72 -16.53 -2.39 -3.52
C LYS A 72 -17.20 -1.68 -4.69
N VAL A 73 -16.49 -1.61 -5.80
CA VAL A 73 -16.94 -0.93 -7.02
C VAL A 73 -16.50 -1.72 -8.25
N SER A 74 -17.16 -1.47 -9.39
CA SER A 74 -16.67 -1.93 -10.69
C SER A 74 -15.44 -1.13 -11.13
N TYR A 75 -14.74 -1.64 -12.13
CA TYR A 75 -13.61 -0.92 -12.74
C TYR A 75 -14.04 0.44 -13.32
N GLU A 76 -15.19 0.48 -14.01
CA GLU A 76 -15.73 1.70 -14.60
C GLU A 76 -16.06 2.76 -13.53
N GLU A 77 -16.69 2.35 -12.43
CA GLU A 77 -16.98 3.24 -11.29
C GLU A 77 -15.70 3.76 -10.65
N PHE A 78 -14.65 2.91 -10.52
CA PHE A 78 -13.35 3.34 -10.01
C PHE A 78 -12.72 4.42 -10.89
N ILE A 79 -12.73 4.24 -12.21
CA ILE A 79 -12.20 5.25 -13.14
C ILE A 79 -12.96 6.58 -13.01
N GLU A 80 -14.29 6.55 -12.91
CA GLU A 80 -15.08 7.78 -12.68
C GLU A 80 -14.75 8.47 -11.35
N ILE A 81 -14.49 7.69 -10.30
CA ILE A 81 -14.09 8.21 -8.99
C ILE A 81 -12.71 8.89 -9.09
N THR A 82 -11.74 8.23 -9.72
CA THR A 82 -10.37 8.78 -9.84
C THR A 82 -10.32 10.03 -10.71
N GLU A 83 -11.17 10.17 -11.72
CA GLU A 83 -11.26 11.39 -12.53
C GLU A 83 -11.80 12.61 -11.74
N LYS A 84 -12.59 12.36 -10.70
CA LYS A 84 -13.22 13.39 -9.86
C LYS A 84 -12.49 13.65 -8.54
N SER A 85 -11.53 12.79 -8.18
CA SER A 85 -10.82 12.82 -6.90
C SER A 85 -9.35 13.14 -7.09
N THR A 86 -8.78 13.86 -6.11
CA THR A 86 -7.33 14.10 -6.04
C THR A 86 -6.61 13.07 -5.15
N LEU A 87 -7.35 12.11 -4.62
CA LEU A 87 -6.80 11.07 -3.74
C LEU A 87 -6.05 10.03 -4.56
N ARG A 88 -4.96 9.53 -3.99
CA ARG A 88 -4.29 8.35 -4.51
C ARG A 88 -5.04 7.10 -4.04
N MET A 89 -5.46 6.29 -4.99
CA MET A 89 -6.27 5.09 -4.73
C MET A 89 -5.78 3.92 -5.58
N GLU A 90 -5.96 2.71 -5.07
CA GLU A 90 -5.82 1.45 -5.81
C GLU A 90 -7.16 0.72 -5.82
N LEU A 91 -7.42 -0.03 -6.89
CA LEU A 91 -8.52 -0.98 -6.99
C LEU A 91 -7.95 -2.40 -7.01
N ILE A 92 -8.23 -3.20 -5.99
CA ILE A 92 -7.76 -4.58 -5.91
C ILE A 92 -8.94 -5.49 -5.61
N ASN A 93 -9.21 -6.45 -6.49
CA ASN A 93 -10.33 -7.38 -6.37
C ASN A 93 -11.69 -6.66 -6.18
N GLY A 94 -11.87 -5.51 -6.86
CA GLY A 94 -13.07 -4.69 -6.79
C GLY A 94 -13.19 -3.84 -5.52
N GLU A 95 -12.17 -3.76 -4.67
CA GLU A 95 -12.17 -2.96 -3.44
C GLU A 95 -11.20 -1.78 -3.57
N ILE A 96 -11.65 -0.60 -3.15
CA ILE A 96 -10.84 0.63 -3.15
C ILE A 96 -9.93 0.68 -1.91
N TYR A 97 -8.65 0.91 -2.15
CA TYR A 97 -7.64 1.18 -1.11
C TYR A 97 -7.11 2.59 -1.25
N LEU A 98 -7.16 3.37 -0.18
CA LEU A 98 -6.53 4.69 -0.13
C LEU A 98 -5.04 4.55 0.16
N LEU A 99 -4.22 5.34 -0.55
CA LEU A 99 -2.77 5.34 -0.37
C LEU A 99 -2.34 6.53 0.48
N GLY A 100 -1.66 6.25 1.60
CA GLY A 100 -1.06 7.25 2.47
C GLY A 100 0.27 7.80 1.93
N SER A 101 0.82 8.77 2.65
CA SER A 101 2.18 9.25 2.39
C SER A 101 3.22 8.27 2.95
N PRO A 102 4.26 7.93 2.18
CA PRO A 102 5.34 7.08 2.66
C PRO A 102 6.21 7.80 3.71
N ASN A 103 6.84 7.02 4.61
CA ASN A 103 7.80 7.54 5.58
C ASN A 103 9.19 7.76 4.95
N ILE A 104 10.13 8.31 5.73
CA ILE A 104 11.49 8.65 5.28
C ILE A 104 12.22 7.39 4.80
N GLY A 105 12.26 6.31 5.59
CA GLY A 105 12.94 5.07 5.24
C GLY A 105 12.42 4.45 3.94
N HIS A 106 11.12 4.47 3.72
CA HIS A 106 10.51 4.03 2.45
C HIS A 106 11.03 4.87 1.27
N GLN A 107 11.11 6.21 1.43
CA GLN A 107 11.60 7.10 0.37
C GLN A 107 13.09 6.92 0.08
N GLU A 108 13.92 6.67 1.09
CA GLU A 108 15.34 6.37 0.90
C GLU A 108 15.54 5.06 0.14
N ILE A 109 14.82 4.00 0.51
CA ILE A 109 14.87 2.71 -0.20
C ILE A 109 14.38 2.88 -1.65
N LEU A 110 13.28 3.60 -1.86
CA LEU A 110 12.74 3.90 -3.18
C LEU A 110 13.78 4.59 -4.07
N GLY A 111 14.46 5.61 -3.53
CA GLY A 111 15.53 6.33 -4.23
C GLY A 111 16.71 5.43 -4.61
N ARG A 112 17.18 4.58 -3.69
CA ARG A 112 18.27 3.63 -3.91
C ARG A 112 17.90 2.60 -5.00
N LEU A 113 16.70 2.03 -4.92
CA LEU A 113 16.18 1.11 -5.94
C LEU A 113 16.15 1.79 -7.32
N TYR A 114 15.61 3.01 -7.39
CA TYR A 114 15.55 3.74 -8.65
C TYR A 114 16.92 3.95 -9.28
N LEU A 115 17.92 4.34 -8.50
CA LEU A 115 19.29 4.54 -9.01
C LEU A 115 19.88 3.25 -9.58
N ILE A 116 19.76 2.13 -8.86
CA ILE A 116 20.27 0.83 -9.28
C ILE A 116 19.58 0.37 -10.57
N PHE A 117 18.25 0.40 -10.61
CA PHE A 117 17.48 -0.04 -11.76
C PHE A 117 17.65 0.89 -12.96
N SER A 118 17.63 2.21 -12.73
CA SER A 118 17.82 3.21 -13.78
C SER A 118 19.19 3.09 -14.46
N GLU A 119 20.26 2.90 -13.69
CA GLU A 119 21.60 2.68 -14.27
C GLU A 119 21.66 1.37 -15.06
N TYR A 120 21.08 0.28 -14.53
CA TYR A 120 21.05 -0.99 -15.26
C TYR A 120 20.28 -0.90 -16.59
N PHE A 121 19.18 -0.15 -16.65
CA PHE A 121 18.33 -0.02 -17.85
C PHE A 121 18.70 1.14 -18.77
N LYS A 122 19.68 1.98 -18.44
CA LYS A 122 20.05 3.21 -19.15
C LYS A 122 20.22 3.07 -20.65
N SER A 123 20.80 1.95 -21.12
CA SER A 123 21.05 1.67 -22.54
C SER A 123 20.21 0.50 -23.05
N LYS A 124 19.10 0.17 -22.36
CA LYS A 124 18.22 -0.94 -22.72
C LYS A 124 16.84 -0.44 -23.15
N LYS A 125 16.06 -1.30 -23.76
CA LYS A 125 14.70 -1.00 -24.23
C LYS A 125 13.74 -0.70 -23.06
N CYS A 126 13.92 -1.38 -21.91
CA CYS A 126 13.01 -1.25 -20.78
C CYS A 126 13.21 0.08 -20.03
N ARG A 127 12.16 0.60 -19.46
CA ARG A 127 12.15 1.83 -18.67
C ARG A 127 11.70 1.57 -17.25
N VAL A 128 12.24 2.32 -16.29
CA VAL A 128 11.90 2.26 -14.86
C VAL A 128 10.98 3.42 -14.51
N PHE A 129 9.90 3.14 -13.83
CA PHE A 129 8.95 4.14 -13.32
C PHE A 129 8.73 3.94 -11.83
N LEU A 130 8.37 5.03 -11.15
CA LEU A 130 8.06 5.09 -9.73
C LEU A 130 6.61 5.47 -9.51
N ALA A 131 6.04 5.08 -8.38
CA ALA A 131 4.77 5.62 -7.93
C ALA A 131 4.85 7.17 -7.73
N PRO A 132 3.76 7.91 -7.99
CA PRO A 132 2.45 7.43 -8.43
C PRO A 132 2.41 7.15 -9.95
N PHE A 133 2.10 5.94 -10.32
CA PHE A 133 1.97 5.53 -11.72
C PHE A 133 0.94 4.42 -11.83
N ASP A 134 -0.25 4.75 -12.35
CA ASP A 134 -1.35 3.79 -12.47
C ASP A 134 -1.04 2.71 -13.51
N VAL A 135 -1.20 1.46 -13.09
CA VAL A 135 -1.11 0.30 -13.97
C VAL A 135 -2.41 -0.50 -13.88
N HIS A 136 -2.99 -0.79 -15.04
CA HIS A 136 -4.23 -1.54 -15.18
C HIS A 136 -3.92 -3.03 -15.40
N PHE A 137 -3.97 -3.81 -14.34
CA PHE A 137 -3.61 -5.22 -14.34
C PHE A 137 -4.78 -6.12 -14.79
N LYS A 138 -4.69 -6.65 -15.99
CA LYS A 138 -5.67 -7.60 -16.54
C LYS A 138 -5.28 -9.01 -16.12
N LYS A 139 -5.99 -9.56 -15.15
CA LYS A 139 -5.77 -10.91 -14.63
C LYS A 139 -6.35 -11.96 -15.57
N LYS A 140 -5.63 -13.08 -15.74
CA LYS A 140 -6.11 -14.22 -16.52
C LYS A 140 -7.43 -14.74 -15.95
N ASP A 141 -8.39 -14.99 -16.83
CA ASP A 141 -9.72 -15.52 -16.52
C ASP A 141 -10.59 -14.66 -15.56
N ILE A 142 -10.18 -13.41 -15.30
CA ILE A 142 -10.93 -12.44 -14.50
C ILE A 142 -11.23 -11.21 -15.37
N LYS A 143 -12.52 -10.86 -15.47
CA LYS A 143 -12.98 -9.78 -16.36
C LYS A 143 -12.54 -8.40 -15.88
N GLU A 144 -12.69 -8.15 -14.59
CA GLU A 144 -12.41 -6.85 -14.00
C GLU A 144 -10.92 -6.70 -13.70
N PRO A 145 -10.25 -5.68 -14.28
CA PRO A 145 -8.85 -5.42 -13.98
C PRO A 145 -8.68 -4.80 -12.59
N ASP A 146 -7.52 -5.00 -11.99
CA ASP A 146 -7.09 -4.22 -10.85
C ASP A 146 -6.32 -2.97 -11.34
N VAL A 147 -6.36 -1.88 -10.56
CA VAL A 147 -5.56 -0.67 -10.80
C VAL A 147 -4.67 -0.42 -9.60
N MET A 148 -3.37 -0.51 -9.79
CA MET A 148 -2.41 -0.38 -8.69
C MET A 148 -1.25 0.53 -9.08
N GLN A 149 -0.57 1.06 -8.07
CA GLN A 149 0.61 1.94 -8.20
C GLN A 149 1.82 1.27 -7.55
N PRO A 150 2.51 0.34 -8.24
CA PRO A 150 3.73 -0.29 -7.70
C PRO A 150 4.77 0.78 -7.32
N ASP A 151 5.46 0.60 -6.21
CA ASP A 151 6.51 1.54 -5.79
C ASP A 151 7.57 1.72 -6.87
N VAL A 152 8.02 0.62 -7.49
CA VAL A 152 8.87 0.62 -8.69
C VAL A 152 8.33 -0.38 -9.70
N LEU A 153 8.37 -0.02 -10.97
CA LEU A 153 8.07 -0.97 -12.05
C LEU A 153 9.06 -0.84 -13.22
N VAL A 154 9.22 -1.93 -13.94
CA VAL A 154 10.01 -1.99 -15.19
C VAL A 154 9.09 -2.39 -16.34
N ALA A 155 8.87 -1.47 -17.28
CA ALA A 155 8.08 -1.69 -18.49
C ALA A 155 9.01 -1.90 -19.70
N CYS A 156 8.83 -3.00 -20.43
CA CYS A 156 9.64 -3.36 -21.59
C CYS A 156 8.84 -3.30 -22.92
N ASP A 157 7.57 -2.95 -22.86
CA ASP A 157 6.60 -3.02 -23.94
C ASP A 157 5.92 -1.66 -24.24
N LEU A 158 6.53 -0.56 -23.84
CA LEU A 158 5.99 0.80 -23.97
C LEU A 158 5.59 1.17 -25.40
N GLU A 159 6.36 0.72 -26.40
CA GLU A 159 6.15 1.10 -27.82
C GLU A 159 4.73 0.82 -28.31
N ASN A 160 4.07 -0.22 -27.75
CA ASN A 160 2.75 -0.67 -28.20
C ASN A 160 1.65 -0.48 -27.14
N ASN A 161 2.00 0.01 -25.97
CA ASN A 161 1.12 0.01 -24.81
C ASN A 161 1.01 1.39 -24.11
N VAL A 162 1.27 2.46 -24.84
CA VAL A 162 1.04 3.84 -24.37
C VAL A 162 -0.09 4.44 -25.18
N THR A 163 -1.09 5.00 -24.49
CA THR A 163 -2.22 5.67 -25.14
C THR A 163 -1.83 7.07 -25.62
N GLU A 164 -2.70 7.69 -26.45
CA GLU A 164 -2.54 9.09 -26.88
C GLU A 164 -2.49 10.09 -25.70
N LYS A 165 -3.06 9.71 -24.54
CA LYS A 165 -3.00 10.46 -23.27
C LYS A 165 -1.79 10.10 -22.42
N GLU A 166 -0.77 9.46 -22.99
CA GLU A 166 0.47 9.03 -22.32
C GLU A 166 0.24 8.08 -21.13
N ARG A 167 -0.88 7.33 -21.11
CA ARG A 167 -1.15 6.30 -20.09
C ARG A 167 -0.62 4.95 -20.53
N TYR A 168 0.03 4.25 -19.60
CA TYR A 168 0.53 2.89 -19.83
C TYR A 168 -0.58 1.85 -19.63
N MET A 169 -0.79 1.02 -20.64
CA MET A 169 -1.84 -0.01 -20.64
C MET A 169 -1.26 -1.43 -20.83
N GLY A 170 0.05 -1.56 -20.71
CA GLY A 170 0.76 -2.85 -20.79
C GLY A 170 0.84 -3.57 -19.43
N THR A 171 1.62 -4.65 -19.42
CA THR A 171 1.96 -5.38 -18.20
C THR A 171 3.44 -5.19 -17.88
N PRO A 172 3.80 -4.62 -16.72
CA PRO A 172 5.19 -4.49 -16.32
C PRO A 172 5.89 -5.84 -16.31
N THR A 173 7.14 -5.87 -16.76
CA THR A 173 7.94 -7.10 -16.70
C THR A 173 8.37 -7.41 -15.27
N LEU A 174 8.63 -6.38 -14.46
CA LEU A 174 9.00 -6.49 -13.06
C LEU A 174 8.28 -5.42 -12.25
N THR A 175 7.83 -5.76 -11.05
CA THR A 175 7.27 -4.85 -10.05
C THR A 175 7.99 -5.00 -8.72
N ILE A 176 8.06 -3.91 -7.94
CA ILE A 176 8.64 -3.90 -6.60
C ILE A 176 7.68 -3.19 -5.66
N GLU A 177 7.46 -3.76 -4.48
CA GLU A 177 6.75 -3.13 -3.37
C GLU A 177 7.66 -3.06 -2.15
N ILE A 178 7.66 -1.92 -1.48
CA ILE A 178 8.39 -1.70 -0.23
C ILE A 178 7.38 -1.83 0.90
N LEU A 179 7.51 -2.87 1.73
CA LEU A 179 6.54 -3.15 2.78
C LEU A 179 6.49 -2.05 3.83
N SER A 180 5.27 -1.64 4.14
CA SER A 180 4.93 -0.88 5.34
C SER A 180 4.06 -1.73 6.27
N ASP A 181 3.89 -1.29 7.52
CA ASP A 181 3.05 -2.02 8.48
C ASP A 181 1.60 -2.12 8.03
N SER A 182 1.09 -1.08 7.39
CA SER A 182 -0.30 -0.99 6.92
C SER A 182 -0.57 -1.77 5.62
N THR A 183 0.45 -1.97 4.77
CA THR A 183 0.27 -2.60 3.45
C THR A 183 0.74 -4.06 3.40
N ARG A 184 1.50 -4.53 4.41
CA ARG A 184 2.18 -5.83 4.41
C ARG A 184 1.30 -7.00 3.94
N SER A 185 0.11 -7.17 4.50
CA SER A 185 -0.77 -8.28 4.12
C SER A 185 -1.25 -8.17 2.67
N LYS A 186 -1.61 -6.96 2.25
CA LYS A 186 -2.05 -6.65 0.89
C LYS A 186 -0.95 -6.93 -0.13
N ASP A 187 0.27 -6.45 0.13
CA ASP A 187 1.42 -6.61 -0.79
C ASP A 187 1.85 -8.07 -0.89
N MET A 188 1.84 -8.81 0.23
CA MET A 188 2.26 -10.22 0.25
C MET A 188 1.24 -11.20 -0.31
N ILE A 189 -0.04 -10.85 -0.40
CA ILE A 189 -1.10 -11.77 -0.82
C ILE A 189 -1.85 -11.25 -2.05
N ASP A 190 -2.54 -10.10 -1.92
CA ASP A 190 -3.44 -9.62 -2.97
C ASP A 190 -2.66 -9.13 -4.20
N LYS A 191 -1.64 -8.29 -3.99
CA LYS A 191 -0.80 -7.81 -5.09
C LYS A 191 0.02 -8.92 -5.73
N LEU A 192 0.57 -9.86 -4.93
CA LEU A 192 1.28 -11.01 -5.47
C LEU A 192 0.40 -11.81 -6.44
N ASN A 193 -0.85 -12.10 -6.05
CA ASN A 193 -1.81 -12.79 -6.91
C ASN A 193 -2.13 -11.97 -8.17
N THR A 194 -2.36 -10.67 -8.03
CA THR A 194 -2.65 -9.80 -9.17
C THR A 194 -1.48 -9.75 -10.14
N TYR A 195 -0.25 -9.55 -9.66
CA TYR A 195 0.94 -9.53 -10.53
C TYR A 195 1.14 -10.85 -11.25
N MET A 196 1.05 -11.96 -10.54
CA MET A 196 1.18 -13.30 -11.10
C MET A 196 0.13 -13.56 -12.20
N LEU A 197 -1.15 -13.34 -11.90
CA LEU A 197 -2.25 -13.58 -12.82
C LEU A 197 -2.31 -12.59 -13.99
N SER A 198 -1.66 -11.45 -13.89
CA SER A 198 -1.58 -10.46 -14.98
C SER A 198 -0.39 -10.66 -15.91
N GLY A 199 0.48 -11.63 -15.62
CA GLY A 199 1.61 -11.97 -16.48
C GLY A 199 2.88 -11.15 -16.22
N VAL A 200 2.98 -10.44 -15.09
CA VAL A 200 4.27 -9.94 -14.58
C VAL A 200 5.25 -11.11 -14.52
N LYS A 201 6.51 -10.89 -14.83
CA LYS A 201 7.52 -11.96 -14.84
C LYS A 201 8.27 -12.08 -13.54
N GLU A 202 8.45 -10.96 -12.83
CA GLU A 202 9.19 -10.94 -11.57
C GLU A 202 8.59 -9.92 -10.61
N TYR A 203 8.46 -10.31 -9.35
CA TYR A 203 7.95 -9.47 -8.28
C TYR A 203 8.92 -9.46 -7.11
N TRP A 204 9.34 -8.28 -6.68
CA TRP A 204 10.22 -8.09 -5.54
C TRP A 204 9.45 -7.47 -4.39
N ILE A 205 9.64 -8.01 -3.21
CA ILE A 205 9.13 -7.45 -1.96
C ILE A 205 10.33 -7.03 -1.12
N ILE A 206 10.40 -5.76 -0.76
CA ILE A 206 11.43 -5.21 0.11
C ILE A 206 10.88 -5.17 1.53
N ASP A 207 11.34 -6.06 2.37
CA ASP A 207 10.91 -6.14 3.77
C ASP A 207 11.85 -5.29 4.64
N THR A 208 11.40 -4.09 4.99
CA THR A 208 12.16 -3.12 5.77
C THR A 208 12.40 -3.56 7.22
N LYS A 209 11.49 -4.39 7.78
CA LYS A 209 11.63 -4.91 9.14
C LYS A 209 12.61 -6.07 9.25
N GLN A 210 12.60 -6.94 8.23
CA GLN A 210 13.47 -8.12 8.18
C GLN A 210 14.81 -7.80 7.48
N GLU A 211 14.98 -6.57 6.96
CA GLU A 211 16.10 -6.19 6.10
C GLU A 211 16.39 -7.25 5.03
N SER A 212 15.35 -7.67 4.33
CA SER A 212 15.41 -8.76 3.34
C SER A 212 14.66 -8.41 2.06
N ILE A 213 15.03 -9.09 0.98
CA ILE A 213 14.40 -8.97 -0.34
C ILE A 213 13.85 -10.32 -0.73
N LEU A 214 12.54 -10.39 -0.97
CA LEU A 214 11.87 -11.57 -1.47
C LEU A 214 11.69 -11.40 -2.99
N VAL A 215 12.14 -12.36 -3.76
CA VAL A 215 12.06 -12.35 -5.23
C VAL A 215 11.21 -13.52 -5.69
N TYR A 216 10.08 -13.21 -6.30
CA TYR A 216 9.20 -14.17 -6.97
C TYR A 216 9.40 -14.08 -8.48
N ASN A 217 9.59 -15.21 -9.13
CA ASN A 217 9.55 -15.34 -10.59
C ASN A 217 8.28 -16.09 -10.98
N PHE A 218 7.57 -15.56 -11.96
CA PHE A 218 6.32 -16.13 -12.44
C PHE A 218 6.48 -16.69 -13.85
N ALA A 219 5.92 -17.88 -14.08
CA ALA A 219 5.78 -18.49 -15.39
C ALA A 219 4.41 -19.15 -15.50
N ASN A 220 3.75 -19.01 -16.65
CA ASN A 220 2.43 -19.61 -16.90
C ASN A 220 1.34 -19.23 -15.87
N TYR A 221 1.45 -18.01 -15.27
CA TYR A 221 0.57 -17.51 -14.22
C TYR A 221 0.66 -18.26 -12.88
N GLU A 222 1.83 -18.85 -12.61
CA GLU A 222 2.15 -19.58 -11.38
C GLU A 222 3.52 -19.11 -10.87
N ILE A 223 3.80 -19.36 -9.58
CA ILE A 223 5.13 -19.13 -9.01
C ILE A 223 6.06 -20.22 -9.53
N ASP A 224 7.03 -19.85 -10.39
CA ASP A 224 8.07 -20.74 -10.90
C ASP A 224 9.24 -20.87 -9.91
N ARG A 225 9.69 -19.74 -9.36
CA ARG A 225 10.80 -19.67 -8.40
C ARG A 225 10.53 -18.63 -7.34
N PHE A 226 11.09 -18.89 -6.17
CA PHE A 226 11.08 -17.98 -5.05
C PHE A 226 12.45 -17.98 -4.35
N LYS A 227 12.97 -16.80 -4.04
CA LYS A 227 14.21 -16.63 -3.28
C LYS A 227 14.04 -15.53 -2.24
N VAL A 228 14.72 -15.71 -1.10
CA VAL A 228 14.87 -14.69 -0.06
C VAL A 228 16.35 -14.35 0.03
N PHE A 229 16.65 -13.06 0.03
CA PHE A 229 17.99 -12.54 0.20
C PHE A 229 18.04 -11.68 1.46
N GLU A 230 18.85 -12.07 2.39
CA GLU A 230 19.05 -11.38 3.68
C GLU A 230 20.32 -10.51 3.64
N LYS A 231 20.54 -9.74 4.69
CA LYS A 231 21.76 -8.95 4.86
C LYS A 231 23.02 -9.81 4.69
N GLY A 232 24.03 -9.28 3.99
CA GLY A 232 25.25 -10.00 3.62
C GLY A 232 25.16 -10.78 2.30
N TYR A 233 23.97 -10.84 1.66
CA TYR A 233 23.80 -11.47 0.37
C TYR A 233 23.59 -10.43 -0.74
N VAL A 234 23.79 -10.88 -1.98
CA VAL A 234 23.50 -10.11 -3.20
C VAL A 234 22.19 -10.61 -3.79
N ALA A 235 21.16 -9.77 -3.76
CA ALA A 235 19.91 -10.06 -4.45
C ALA A 235 20.09 -9.96 -5.96
N THR A 236 19.58 -10.94 -6.69
CA THR A 236 19.74 -11.04 -8.15
C THR A 236 18.40 -11.22 -8.83
N SER A 237 18.17 -10.51 -9.92
CA SER A 237 17.02 -10.76 -10.78
C SER A 237 17.11 -12.13 -11.44
N LEU A 238 15.98 -12.80 -11.54
CA LEU A 238 15.84 -14.08 -12.24
C LEU A 238 15.46 -13.89 -13.72
N VAL A 239 14.98 -12.68 -14.08
CA VAL A 239 14.56 -12.31 -15.44
C VAL A 239 15.63 -11.47 -16.15
N PHE A 240 16.25 -10.53 -15.44
CA PHE A 240 17.22 -9.60 -16.01
C PHE A 240 18.66 -10.00 -15.63
N GLN A 241 19.33 -10.72 -16.53
CA GLN A 241 20.69 -11.20 -16.28
C GLN A 241 21.65 -10.05 -15.95
N GLY A 242 22.35 -10.16 -14.81
CA GLY A 242 23.31 -9.17 -14.32
C GLY A 242 22.69 -8.01 -13.53
N LEU A 243 21.36 -7.93 -13.42
CA LEU A 243 20.72 -7.02 -12.46
C LEU A 243 20.85 -7.62 -11.07
N SER A 244 21.57 -6.92 -10.20
CA SER A 244 21.83 -7.36 -8.83
C SER A 244 22.06 -6.17 -7.92
N MET A 245 21.82 -6.36 -6.62
CA MET A 245 22.13 -5.38 -5.58
C MET A 245 22.55 -6.06 -4.28
N ASN A 246 23.45 -5.42 -3.55
CA ASN A 246 23.80 -5.85 -2.20
C ASN A 246 22.66 -5.48 -1.25
N VAL A 247 22.14 -6.45 -0.50
CA VAL A 247 21.03 -6.23 0.43
C VAL A 247 21.44 -5.24 1.55
N GLU A 248 22.67 -5.35 2.06
CA GLU A 248 23.17 -4.45 3.09
C GLU A 248 23.24 -3.00 2.63
N ASP A 249 23.64 -2.74 1.37
CA ASP A 249 23.70 -1.40 0.82
C ASP A 249 22.31 -0.76 0.65
N LEU A 250 21.28 -1.57 0.41
CA LEU A 250 19.92 -1.08 0.31
C LEU A 250 19.37 -0.57 1.65
N PHE A 251 19.73 -1.23 2.76
CA PHE A 251 19.23 -0.91 4.10
C PHE A 251 20.21 -0.12 4.96
N ARG A 252 21.41 0.26 4.43
CA ARG A 252 22.43 0.99 5.18
C ARG A 252 21.94 2.36 5.63
N ASP A 253 22.18 2.69 6.91
CA ASP A 253 21.92 4.01 7.49
C ASP A 253 20.49 4.56 7.26
N LEU A 254 19.50 3.67 7.26
CA LEU A 254 18.09 4.09 7.26
C LEU A 254 17.74 4.73 8.61
N ILE A 255 17.04 5.86 8.55
CA ILE A 255 16.55 6.61 9.73
C ILE A 255 15.28 5.96 10.28
#